data_f00fd366cdce405978671a96bbd22099
#
_entry.id   f00fd366cdce405978671a96bbd22099
#
_cell.length_a   1.000
_cell.length_b   1.000
_cell.length_c   1.000
_cell.angle_alpha   90.00
_cell.angle_beta   90.00
_cell.angle_gamma   90.00
#
_symmetry.space_group_name_H-M   'P 1'
#
loop_
_entity.id
_entity.type
_entity.pdbx_description
1 polymer ?
#
loop_
_entity_poly.entity_id
_entity_poly.type
_entity_poly.pdbx_seq_one_letter_code
_entity_poly.pdbx_strand_id
1 'polypeptide(L)'
;MISVRRMTAGDVSVSQGLLSQLGYELDGEEVRRRYDAVVRSADHALMVAEQDQRVVALCHIYARPALEKPPEVIVQALVVDQSCRGSGVGKIMMAAAETWAMDRGFRSVALATQVSRADAHAFYEALGYRREATSHLFRKPLG
;
A
#
# COMPACT_ATOMS: atom_id res chain seq x y z
N MET A 1 -1.20 10.22 -18.83
CA MET A 1 -1.42 10.84 -17.51
C MET A 1 -1.77 9.78 -16.49
N ILE A 2 -1.25 9.90 -15.28
CA ILE A 2 -1.48 8.95 -14.19
C ILE A 2 -2.51 9.57 -13.26
N SER A 3 -3.58 8.84 -12.97
CA SER A 3 -4.59 9.27 -12.01
C SER A 3 -4.77 8.22 -10.92
N VAL A 4 -5.04 8.68 -9.70
CA VAL A 4 -5.27 7.82 -8.53
C VAL A 4 -6.74 7.89 -8.16
N ARG A 5 -7.33 6.75 -7.91
CA ARG A 5 -8.71 6.64 -7.45
C ARG A 5 -8.88 5.51 -6.46
N ARG A 6 -10.03 5.43 -5.82
CA ARG A 6 -10.33 4.29 -4.97
C ARG A 6 -10.46 3.02 -5.80
N MET A 7 -9.99 1.93 -5.24
CA MET A 7 -10.20 0.60 -5.81
C MET A 7 -11.68 0.24 -5.74
N THR A 8 -12.18 -0.39 -6.80
CA THR A 8 -13.54 -0.92 -6.85
C THR A 8 -13.51 -2.43 -6.98
N ALA A 9 -14.67 -3.06 -6.83
CA ALA A 9 -14.78 -4.51 -7.01
C ALA A 9 -14.35 -4.95 -8.41
N GLY A 10 -14.51 -4.09 -9.42
CA GLY A 10 -14.05 -4.35 -10.78
C GLY A 10 -12.55 -4.44 -10.92
N ASP A 11 -11.78 -3.97 -9.94
CA ASP A 11 -10.33 -4.01 -9.97
C ASP A 11 -9.74 -5.28 -9.34
N VAL A 12 -10.57 -6.18 -8.81
CA VAL A 12 -10.08 -7.38 -8.13
C VAL A 12 -9.23 -8.23 -9.06
N SER A 13 -9.66 -8.40 -10.29
CA SER A 13 -8.94 -9.24 -11.25
C SER A 13 -7.53 -8.71 -11.55
N VAL A 14 -7.39 -7.41 -11.83
CA VAL A 14 -6.07 -6.83 -12.10
C VAL A 14 -5.21 -6.78 -10.83
N SER A 15 -5.83 -6.62 -9.67
CA SER A 15 -5.13 -6.60 -8.39
C SER A 15 -4.49 -7.95 -8.08
N GLN A 16 -5.10 -9.05 -8.49
CA GLN A 16 -4.51 -10.37 -8.32
C GLN A 16 -3.12 -10.45 -8.96
N GLY A 17 -2.97 -9.94 -10.17
CA GLY A 17 -1.68 -9.91 -10.87
C GLY A 17 -0.66 -8.99 -10.19
N LEU A 18 -1.11 -7.84 -9.69
CA LEU A 18 -0.23 -6.93 -8.97
C LEU A 18 0.25 -7.54 -7.66
N LEU A 19 -0.63 -8.20 -6.92
CA LEU A 19 -0.25 -8.89 -5.67
C LEU A 19 0.71 -10.03 -5.94
N SER A 20 0.57 -10.74 -7.06
CA SER A 20 1.52 -11.76 -7.48
C SER A 20 2.93 -11.16 -7.67
N GLN A 21 3.03 -9.98 -8.27
CA GLN A 21 4.31 -9.30 -8.43
C GLN A 21 4.93 -8.91 -7.08
N LEU A 22 4.09 -8.68 -6.07
CA LEU A 22 4.55 -8.38 -4.71
C LEU A 22 4.96 -9.65 -3.94
N GLY A 23 4.68 -10.82 -4.49
CA GLY A 23 5.04 -12.12 -3.89
C GLY A 23 3.88 -12.89 -3.28
N TYR A 24 2.64 -12.46 -3.52
CA TYR A 24 1.46 -13.10 -2.94
C TYR A 24 0.62 -13.76 -4.02
N GLU A 25 0.72 -15.09 -4.08
CA GLU A 25 -0.06 -15.88 -5.04
C GLU A 25 -1.44 -16.19 -4.42
N LEU A 26 -2.45 -15.47 -4.87
CA LEU A 26 -3.81 -15.57 -4.36
C LEU A 26 -4.76 -15.80 -5.52
N ASP A 27 -5.81 -16.62 -5.30
CA ASP A 27 -6.86 -16.72 -6.32
C ASP A 27 -7.83 -15.53 -6.22
N GLY A 28 -8.66 -15.36 -7.25
CA GLY A 28 -9.57 -14.22 -7.32
C GLY A 28 -10.60 -14.18 -6.21
N GLU A 29 -11.06 -15.35 -5.75
CA GLU A 29 -12.04 -15.41 -4.65
C GLU A 29 -11.42 -14.93 -3.35
N GLU A 30 -10.17 -15.30 -3.07
CA GLU A 30 -9.48 -14.85 -1.87
C GLU A 30 -9.22 -13.36 -1.90
N VAL A 31 -8.78 -12.82 -3.04
CA VAL A 31 -8.60 -11.38 -3.20
C VAL A 31 -9.93 -10.66 -2.95
N ARG A 32 -11.03 -11.18 -3.49
CA ARG A 32 -12.34 -10.56 -3.32
C ARG A 32 -12.79 -10.59 -1.85
N ARG A 33 -12.58 -11.70 -1.15
CA ARG A 33 -12.92 -11.78 0.28
C ARG A 33 -12.15 -10.75 1.10
N ARG A 34 -10.85 -10.61 0.83
CA ARG A 34 -10.01 -9.64 1.52
C ARG A 34 -10.40 -8.22 1.16
N TYR A 35 -10.69 -7.96 -0.11
CA TYR A 35 -11.18 -6.66 -0.55
C TYR A 35 -12.46 -6.28 0.22
N ASP A 36 -13.44 -7.18 0.26
CA ASP A 36 -14.71 -6.93 0.95
C ASP A 36 -14.50 -6.62 2.44
N ALA A 37 -13.57 -7.33 3.09
CA ALA A 37 -13.28 -7.10 4.50
C ALA A 37 -12.61 -5.75 4.74
N VAL A 38 -11.67 -5.37 3.88
CA VAL A 38 -10.94 -4.11 4.02
C VAL A 38 -11.84 -2.91 3.79
N VAL A 39 -12.68 -2.93 2.74
CA VAL A 39 -13.51 -1.77 2.40
C VAL A 39 -14.64 -1.53 3.40
N ARG A 40 -14.96 -2.49 4.27
CA ARG A 40 -15.93 -2.28 5.34
C ARG A 40 -15.44 -1.33 6.41
N SER A 41 -14.14 -1.17 6.54
CA SER A 41 -13.57 -0.31 7.58
C SER A 41 -13.31 1.09 7.03
N ALA A 42 -13.83 2.10 7.72
CA ALA A 42 -13.55 3.49 7.37
C ALA A 42 -12.10 3.90 7.63
N ASP A 43 -11.38 3.09 8.42
CA ASP A 43 -9.97 3.35 8.74
C ASP A 43 -9.00 2.84 7.68
N HIS A 44 -9.48 2.09 6.70
CA HIS A 44 -8.66 1.56 5.63
C HIS A 44 -9.03 2.21 4.29
N ALA A 45 -8.05 2.34 3.42
CA ALA A 45 -8.27 2.77 2.05
C ALA A 45 -7.46 1.91 1.09
N LEU A 46 -8.11 1.53 -0.01
CA LEU A 46 -7.47 0.85 -1.12
C LEU A 46 -7.52 1.80 -2.32
N MET A 47 -6.36 2.09 -2.87
CA MET A 47 -6.22 3.00 -4.01
C MET A 47 -5.54 2.31 -5.16
N VAL A 48 -5.94 2.66 -6.37
CA VAL A 48 -5.27 2.19 -7.58
C VAL A 48 -4.85 3.39 -8.41
N ALA A 49 -3.78 3.23 -9.17
CA ALA A 49 -3.36 4.22 -10.15
C ALA A 49 -3.68 3.71 -11.54
N GLU A 50 -4.22 4.58 -12.37
CA GLU A 50 -4.50 4.30 -13.77
C GLU A 50 -3.58 5.08 -14.67
N GLN A 51 -3.13 4.44 -15.74
CA GLN A 51 -2.43 5.08 -16.83
C GLN A 51 -2.99 4.50 -18.13
N ASP A 52 -3.47 5.38 -19.01
CA ASP A 52 -4.09 4.97 -20.28
C ASP A 52 -5.22 3.96 -20.05
N GLN A 53 -6.08 4.24 -19.07
CA GLN A 53 -7.26 3.44 -18.72
C GLN A 53 -6.91 2.04 -18.19
N ARG A 54 -5.67 1.82 -17.79
CA ARG A 54 -5.20 0.55 -17.24
C ARG A 54 -4.70 0.77 -15.82
N VAL A 55 -5.12 -0.11 -14.92
CA VAL A 55 -4.62 -0.09 -13.53
C VAL A 55 -3.18 -0.59 -13.53
N VAL A 56 -2.27 0.23 -13.02
CA VAL A 56 -0.82 -0.06 -13.02
C VAL A 56 -0.22 -0.07 -11.61
N ALA A 57 -1.00 0.23 -10.58
CA ALA A 57 -0.49 0.19 -9.20
C ALA A 57 -1.63 0.04 -8.21
N LEU A 58 -1.30 -0.50 -7.05
CA LEU A 58 -2.22 -0.71 -5.94
C LEU A 58 -1.55 -0.30 -4.64
N CYS A 59 -2.28 0.42 -3.80
CA CYS A 59 -1.81 0.83 -2.49
C CYS A 59 -2.89 0.57 -1.45
N HIS A 60 -2.50 -0.05 -0.34
CA HIS A 60 -3.37 -0.26 0.82
C HIS A 60 -2.80 0.53 1.98
N ILE A 61 -3.59 1.43 2.55
CA ILE A 61 -3.21 2.23 3.71
C ILE A 61 -4.29 2.13 4.78
N TYR A 62 -3.91 2.37 6.03
CA TYR A 62 -4.89 2.40 7.11
C TYR A 62 -4.43 3.31 8.24
N ALA A 63 -5.43 3.87 8.93
CA ALA A 63 -5.21 4.67 10.11
C ALA A 63 -4.98 3.72 11.31
N ARG A 64 -3.89 3.94 12.04
CA ARG A 64 -3.53 3.10 13.17
C ARG A 64 -3.51 3.92 14.46
N PRO A 65 -4.50 3.75 15.34
CA PRO A 65 -4.41 4.30 16.70
C PRO A 65 -3.40 3.49 17.51
N ALA A 66 -2.81 4.13 18.50
CA ALA A 66 -1.88 3.47 19.40
C ALA A 66 -1.92 4.17 20.75
N LEU A 67 -1.67 3.42 21.82
CA LEU A 67 -1.63 3.99 23.15
C LEU A 67 -0.25 4.53 23.49
N GLU A 68 0.80 3.80 23.09
CA GLU A 68 2.18 4.12 23.48
C GLU A 68 2.87 5.12 22.55
N LYS A 69 2.27 5.44 21.41
CA LYS A 69 2.88 6.35 20.44
C LYS A 69 1.79 7.07 19.65
N PRO A 70 2.16 8.14 18.92
CA PRO A 70 1.15 8.90 18.17
C PRO A 70 0.41 8.04 17.16
N PRO A 71 -0.88 8.31 16.93
CA PRO A 71 -1.57 7.66 15.83
C PRO A 71 -0.95 8.10 14.49
N GLU A 72 -0.90 7.17 13.56
CA GLU A 72 -0.34 7.46 12.24
C GLU A 72 -0.98 6.60 11.17
N VAL A 73 -0.76 6.93 9.92
CA VAL A 73 -1.21 6.14 8.79
C VAL A 73 -0.11 5.16 8.41
N ILE A 74 -0.49 3.91 8.18
CA ILE A 74 0.44 2.85 7.80
C ILE A 74 0.20 2.49 6.35
N VAL A 75 1.27 2.41 5.57
CA VAL A 75 1.22 1.79 4.24
C VAL A 75 1.39 0.31 4.42
N GLN A 76 0.29 -0.43 4.27
CA GLN A 76 0.30 -1.88 4.40
C GLN A 76 0.95 -2.55 3.20
N ALA A 77 0.67 -2.04 2.01
CA ALA A 77 1.22 -2.59 0.76
C ALA A 77 1.24 -1.51 -0.32
N LEU A 78 2.27 -1.54 -1.12
CA LEU A 78 2.37 -0.73 -2.33
C LEU A 78 3.04 -1.58 -3.41
N VAL A 79 2.37 -1.72 -4.55
CA VAL A 79 2.94 -2.41 -5.70
C VAL A 79 2.68 -1.61 -6.96
N VAL A 80 3.72 -1.45 -7.77
CA VAL A 80 3.66 -0.83 -9.09
C VAL A 80 3.97 -1.93 -10.11
N ASP A 81 3.15 -2.02 -11.15
CA ASP A 81 3.37 -2.97 -12.22
C ASP A 81 4.81 -2.82 -12.73
N GLN A 82 5.49 -3.95 -12.90
CA GLN A 82 6.91 -3.95 -13.28
C GLN A 82 7.16 -3.21 -14.59
N SER A 83 6.21 -3.20 -15.53
CA SER A 83 6.34 -2.48 -16.79
C SER A 83 6.29 -0.97 -16.64
N CYS A 84 5.86 -0.47 -15.48
CA CYS A 84 5.70 0.96 -15.18
C CYS A 84 6.69 1.46 -14.13
N ARG A 85 7.59 0.62 -13.63
CA ARG A 85 8.57 1.04 -12.62
C ARG A 85 9.52 2.08 -13.21
N GLY A 86 9.88 3.07 -12.39
CA GLY A 86 10.74 4.16 -12.82
C GLY A 86 10.00 5.29 -13.53
N SER A 87 8.68 5.20 -13.68
CA SER A 87 7.87 6.22 -14.38
C SER A 87 7.21 7.23 -13.42
N GLY A 88 7.46 7.13 -12.12
CA GLY A 88 6.91 8.06 -11.14
C GLY A 88 5.56 7.63 -10.54
N VAL A 89 5.04 6.47 -10.91
CA VAL A 89 3.75 5.99 -10.40
C VAL A 89 3.81 5.79 -8.88
N GLY A 90 4.87 5.16 -8.38
CA GLY A 90 5.03 4.93 -6.94
C GLY A 90 5.06 6.23 -6.14
N LYS A 91 5.75 7.23 -6.65
CA LYS A 91 5.81 8.55 -6.02
C LYS A 91 4.43 9.20 -5.96
N ILE A 92 3.65 9.10 -7.03
CA ILE A 92 2.29 9.63 -7.09
C ILE A 92 1.39 8.90 -6.10
N MET A 93 1.51 7.58 -5.99
CA MET A 93 0.74 6.80 -5.03
C MET A 93 1.07 7.18 -3.59
N MET A 94 2.35 7.36 -3.27
CA MET A 94 2.75 7.78 -1.93
C MET A 94 2.25 9.18 -1.60
N ALA A 95 2.27 10.09 -2.58
CA ALA A 95 1.71 11.42 -2.40
C ALA A 95 0.20 11.36 -2.09
N ALA A 96 -0.52 10.47 -2.75
CA ALA A 96 -1.95 10.26 -2.49
C ALA A 96 -2.17 9.70 -1.08
N ALA A 97 -1.32 8.78 -0.62
CA ALA A 97 -1.39 8.25 0.74
C ALA A 97 -1.17 9.35 1.77
N GLU A 98 -0.20 10.21 1.54
CA GLU A 98 0.11 11.33 2.44
C GLU A 98 -1.04 12.34 2.48
N THR A 99 -1.65 12.62 1.34
CA THR A 99 -2.81 13.50 1.28
C THR A 99 -3.97 12.92 2.08
N TRP A 100 -4.25 11.63 1.92
CA TRP A 100 -5.30 10.95 2.69
C TRP A 100 -5.05 11.06 4.20
N ALA A 101 -3.78 10.90 4.61
CA ALA A 101 -3.39 11.02 6.00
C ALA A 101 -3.60 12.45 6.52
N MET A 102 -3.13 13.45 5.79
CA MET A 102 -3.26 14.86 6.18
C MET A 102 -4.73 15.29 6.26
N ASP A 103 -5.55 14.87 5.30
CA ASP A 103 -6.96 15.20 5.28
C ASP A 103 -7.71 14.64 6.50
N ARG A 104 -7.20 13.59 7.10
CA ARG A 104 -7.77 12.98 8.31
C ARG A 104 -7.09 13.44 9.60
N GLY A 105 -6.17 14.39 9.51
CA GLY A 105 -5.53 14.98 10.68
C GLY A 105 -4.33 14.20 11.22
N PHE A 106 -3.85 13.20 10.48
CA PHE A 106 -2.65 12.47 10.87
C PHE A 106 -1.40 13.25 10.49
N ARG A 107 -0.34 13.07 11.28
CA ARG A 107 0.90 13.86 11.13
C ARG A 107 2.07 13.04 10.60
N SER A 108 1.89 11.75 10.42
CA SER A 108 2.96 10.90 9.90
C SER A 108 2.40 9.71 9.15
N VAL A 109 3.20 9.21 8.23
CA VAL A 109 2.95 7.97 7.49
C VAL A 109 4.15 7.08 7.73
N ALA A 110 3.90 5.83 8.07
CA ALA A 110 4.94 4.85 8.35
C ALA A 110 4.72 3.60 7.53
N LEU A 111 5.78 2.85 7.34
CA LEU A 111 5.73 1.56 6.66
C LEU A 111 6.90 0.71 7.12
N ALA A 112 6.80 -0.59 6.88
CA ALA A 112 7.89 -1.52 7.14
C ALA A 112 8.27 -2.21 5.83
N THR A 113 9.56 -2.39 5.62
CA THR A 113 10.10 -3.16 4.49
C THR A 113 11.04 -4.21 5.03
N GLN A 114 11.20 -5.31 4.27
CA GLN A 114 12.20 -6.31 4.64
C GLN A 114 13.60 -5.71 4.53
N VAL A 115 14.47 -6.09 5.46
CA VAL A 115 15.85 -5.57 5.52
C VAL A 115 16.61 -5.82 4.21
N SER A 116 16.31 -6.92 3.52
CA SER A 116 16.97 -7.29 2.27
C SER A 116 16.51 -6.47 1.05
N ARG A 117 15.46 -5.67 1.17
CA ARG A 117 14.91 -4.93 0.03
C ARG A 117 15.52 -3.56 -0.12
N ALA A 118 16.79 -3.53 -0.57
CA ALA A 118 17.56 -2.29 -0.72
C ALA A 118 16.93 -1.32 -1.72
N ASP A 119 16.29 -1.82 -2.79
CA ASP A 119 15.63 -0.99 -3.79
C ASP A 119 14.44 -0.23 -3.20
N ALA A 120 13.64 -0.90 -2.35
CA ALA A 120 12.53 -0.27 -1.66
C ALA A 120 13.03 0.78 -0.66
N HIS A 121 14.11 0.48 0.08
CA HIS A 121 14.72 1.44 1.00
C HIS A 121 15.13 2.73 0.28
N ALA A 122 15.81 2.59 -0.86
CA ALA A 122 16.24 3.74 -1.64
C ALA A 122 15.05 4.56 -2.13
N PHE A 123 13.98 3.90 -2.57
CA PHE A 123 12.77 4.55 -3.03
C PHE A 123 12.14 5.40 -1.92
N TYR A 124 11.94 4.82 -0.74
CA TYR A 124 11.30 5.54 0.37
C TYR A 124 12.20 6.66 0.92
N GLU A 125 13.50 6.41 1.02
CA GLU A 125 14.45 7.44 1.48
C GLU A 125 14.48 8.64 0.53
N ALA A 126 14.37 8.39 -0.78
CA ALA A 126 14.30 9.48 -1.77
C ALA A 126 13.03 10.33 -1.62
N LEU A 127 11.96 9.77 -1.06
CA LEU A 127 10.72 10.50 -0.79
C LEU A 127 10.72 11.21 0.58
N GLY A 128 11.80 11.13 1.34
CA GLY A 128 11.92 11.76 2.63
C GLY A 128 11.59 10.87 3.82
N TYR A 129 11.31 9.59 3.61
CA TYR A 129 11.12 8.64 4.70
C TYR A 129 12.48 8.28 5.29
N ARG A 130 12.54 8.21 6.61
CA ARG A 130 13.79 7.90 7.32
C ARG A 130 13.68 6.55 8.00
N ARG A 131 14.74 5.79 7.94
CA ARG A 131 14.84 4.50 8.63
C ARG A 131 15.01 4.77 10.11
N GLU A 132 14.06 4.33 10.93
CA GLU A 132 14.06 4.61 12.37
C GLU A 132 14.34 3.38 13.22
N ALA A 133 13.89 2.20 12.79
CA ALA A 133 14.01 0.99 13.59
C ALA A 133 14.03 -0.24 12.70
N THR A 134 14.66 -1.29 13.22
CA THR A 134 14.59 -2.64 12.63
C THR A 134 13.92 -3.55 13.66
N SER A 135 12.97 -4.36 13.21
CA SER A 135 12.24 -5.25 14.11
C SER A 135 12.10 -6.64 13.48
N HIS A 136 11.78 -7.61 14.31
CA HIS A 136 11.48 -8.97 13.88
C HIS A 136 10.00 -9.23 13.96
N LEU A 137 9.45 -9.87 12.94
CA LEU A 137 8.06 -10.33 12.95
C LEU A 137 8.02 -11.73 13.55
N PHE A 138 7.19 -11.92 14.59
CA PHE A 138 6.93 -13.24 15.17
C PHE A 138 5.49 -13.63 14.86
N ARG A 139 5.29 -14.87 14.47
CA ARG A 139 3.95 -15.38 14.13
C ARG A 139 3.75 -16.78 14.69
N LYS A 140 2.58 -17.03 15.23
CA LYS A 140 2.17 -18.37 15.65
C LYS A 140 0.82 -18.68 15.00
N PRO A 141 0.73 -19.65 14.11
CA PRO A 141 -0.58 -20.10 13.61
C PRO A 141 -1.43 -20.63 14.75
N LEU A 142 -2.72 -20.34 14.71
CA LEU A 142 -3.66 -20.79 15.74
C LEU A 142 -4.63 -21.80 15.13
N GLY A 143 -4.61 -23.01 15.68
CA GLY A 143 -5.49 -24.10 15.24
C GLY A 143 -4.90 -25.01 14.20
#